data_9828b5ade0e059a2e26239f8dc08cf0c
#
_entry.id   9828b5ade0e059a2e26239f8dc08cf0c
#
_cell.length_a   1.000
_cell.length_b   1.000
_cell.length_c   1.000
_cell.angle_alpha   90.00
_cell.angle_beta   90.00
_cell.angle_gamma   90.00
#
_symmetry.space_group_name_H-M   'P 1'
#
loop_
_entity.id
_entity.type
_entity.pdbx_description
1 polymer ?
#
loop_
_entity_poly.entity_id
_entity_poly.type
_entity_poly.pdbx_seq_one_letter_code
_entity_poly.pdbx_strand_id
1 'polypeptide(L)'
;DVYKRQDETLKGQYRGIRQGTCFAHSHYSGLSKLFVKQSTDAPLMTASEVWFLRAEAALRGWTDEDEETCYQNGVTTSFHQWGIYGVEDYLQSERKASDFIDTYDEENNIEARCKVSPKWNPLDDKETKLEKIITQKWIAMFPEGCEAWAEQRRTGYPLSLIHISEPTR
;
A
#
# COMPACT_ATOMS: atom_id res chain seq x y z
N ASP A 1 -25.15 13.64 5.36
CA ASP A 1 -25.37 13.04 4.03
C ASP A 1 -24.23 13.36 3.04
N VAL A 2 -22.98 13.22 3.49
CA VAL A 2 -21.79 13.46 2.66
C VAL A 2 -21.69 12.41 1.53
N TYR A 3 -22.33 11.25 1.69
CA TYR A 3 -22.29 10.14 0.74
C TYR A 3 -23.25 10.26 -0.47
N LYS A 4 -24.14 11.24 -0.49
CA LYS A 4 -25.15 11.38 -1.55
C LYS A 4 -24.72 12.24 -2.75
N ARG A 5 -23.49 12.78 -2.73
CA ARG A 5 -22.97 13.62 -3.82
C ARG A 5 -21.84 12.98 -4.63
N GLN A 6 -21.67 11.66 -4.55
CA GLN A 6 -20.81 10.99 -5.51
C GLN A 6 -21.51 11.00 -6.87
N ASP A 7 -20.80 11.48 -7.88
CA ASP A 7 -21.20 11.36 -9.26
C ASP A 7 -21.62 9.91 -9.53
N GLU A 8 -22.81 9.68 -10.07
CA GLU A 8 -23.34 8.34 -10.29
C GLU A 8 -22.43 7.49 -11.18
N THR A 9 -21.63 8.14 -12.05
CA THR A 9 -20.64 7.48 -12.91
C THR A 9 -19.49 6.87 -12.11
N LEU A 10 -19.25 7.31 -10.88
CA LEU A 10 -18.18 6.87 -9.99
C LEU A 10 -18.65 5.96 -8.86
N LYS A 11 -19.95 5.64 -8.85
CA LYS A 11 -20.56 4.79 -7.83
C LYS A 11 -19.92 3.40 -7.83
N GLY A 12 -19.36 3.01 -6.68
CA GLY A 12 -18.67 1.72 -6.52
C GLY A 12 -17.19 1.72 -6.87
N GLN A 13 -16.61 2.87 -7.27
CA GLN A 13 -15.17 2.99 -7.44
C GLN A 13 -14.53 3.54 -6.16
N TYR A 14 -13.40 2.93 -5.76
CA TYR A 14 -12.56 3.45 -4.69
C TYR A 14 -11.56 4.43 -5.29
N ARG A 15 -11.63 5.69 -4.86
CA ARG A 15 -10.73 6.75 -5.33
C ARG A 15 -10.06 7.42 -4.14
N GLY A 16 -8.74 7.35 -4.10
CA GLY A 16 -7.95 8.16 -3.20
C GLY A 16 -7.89 9.61 -3.67
N ILE A 17 -7.56 10.53 -2.76
CA ILE A 17 -7.21 11.91 -3.06
C ILE A 17 -5.70 12.07 -3.11
N ARG A 18 -5.19 12.84 -4.07
CA ARG A 18 -3.77 13.20 -4.09
C ARG A 18 -3.44 14.08 -2.89
N GLN A 19 -2.34 13.79 -2.22
CA GLN A 19 -1.86 14.61 -1.12
C GLN A 19 -1.49 16.02 -1.61
N GLY A 20 -1.88 17.04 -0.85
CA GLY A 20 -1.60 18.44 -1.18
C GLY A 20 -2.66 19.12 -2.04
N THR A 21 -3.72 18.44 -2.45
CA THR A 21 -4.84 19.06 -3.16
C THR A 21 -5.77 19.78 -2.19
N CYS A 22 -6.25 20.96 -2.59
CA CYS A 22 -7.13 21.80 -1.76
C CYS A 22 -8.62 21.59 -2.06
N PHE A 23 -9.03 20.51 -2.73
CA PHE A 23 -10.37 20.35 -3.27
C PHE A 23 -11.34 19.54 -2.41
N ALA A 24 -12.62 19.76 -2.70
CA ALA A 24 -13.74 19.22 -1.94
C ALA A 24 -13.71 17.68 -1.87
N HIS A 25 -13.77 17.16 -0.67
CA HIS A 25 -13.74 15.73 -0.33
C HIS A 25 -14.90 14.91 -0.92
N SER A 26 -15.89 15.54 -1.56
CA SER A 26 -17.12 14.90 -2.03
C SER A 26 -16.93 13.95 -3.22
N HIS A 27 -15.80 14.05 -3.91
CA HIS A 27 -15.50 13.27 -5.13
C HIS A 27 -14.58 12.08 -4.89
N TYR A 28 -14.07 11.92 -3.67
CA TYR A 28 -13.11 10.89 -3.32
C TYR A 28 -13.65 9.97 -2.22
N SER A 29 -13.09 8.78 -2.12
CA SER A 29 -13.47 7.82 -1.09
C SER A 29 -13.00 8.28 0.28
N GLY A 30 -13.92 8.38 1.22
CA GLY A 30 -13.60 8.66 2.63
C GLY A 30 -13.10 7.41 3.36
N LEU A 31 -12.48 7.63 4.52
CA LEU A 31 -12.12 6.55 5.42
C LEU A 31 -13.36 5.78 5.91
N SER A 32 -13.21 4.48 6.08
CA SER A 32 -14.26 3.65 6.66
C SER A 32 -14.65 4.18 8.06
N LYS A 33 -15.94 4.02 8.40
CA LYS A 33 -16.44 4.36 9.74
C LYS A 33 -15.70 3.63 10.88
N LEU A 34 -14.99 2.54 10.56
CA LEU A 34 -14.15 1.83 11.53
C LEU A 34 -13.00 2.71 12.07
N PHE A 35 -12.50 3.65 11.27
CA PHE A 35 -11.37 4.52 11.64
C PHE A 35 -11.79 5.85 12.29
N VAL A 36 -13.07 6.20 12.24
CA VAL A 36 -13.57 7.50 12.75
C VAL A 36 -14.35 7.39 14.07
N LYS A 37 -14.33 6.24 14.71
CA LYS A 37 -14.93 6.07 16.04
C LYS A 37 -13.96 6.56 17.11
N GLN A 38 -14.48 7.29 18.10
CA GLN A 38 -13.68 7.77 19.23
C GLN A 38 -13.00 6.66 20.05
N SER A 39 -13.54 5.44 19.98
CA SER A 39 -13.03 4.24 20.69
C SER A 39 -12.29 3.28 19.76
N THR A 40 -11.82 3.73 18.60
CA THR A 40 -11.02 2.87 17.70
C THR A 40 -9.63 2.66 18.31
N ASP A 41 -9.24 1.40 18.44
CA ASP A 41 -7.90 1.05 18.92
C ASP A 41 -6.84 1.56 17.93
N ALA A 42 -5.75 2.12 18.46
CA ALA A 42 -4.60 2.52 17.67
C ALA A 42 -3.65 1.31 17.56
N PRO A 43 -3.42 0.75 16.36
CA PRO A 43 -2.41 -0.30 16.20
C PRO A 43 -1.03 0.31 16.38
N LEU A 44 -0.17 -0.32 17.19
CA LEU A 44 1.21 0.10 17.38
C LEU A 44 2.16 -0.69 16.48
N MET A 45 1.85 -1.96 16.26
CA MET A 45 2.59 -2.87 15.40
C MET A 45 1.69 -4.03 15.01
N THR A 46 1.71 -4.42 13.76
CA THR A 46 0.87 -5.51 13.27
C THR A 46 1.67 -6.80 13.06
N ALA A 47 0.99 -7.95 13.17
CA ALA A 47 1.63 -9.23 12.89
C ALA A 47 2.08 -9.35 11.43
N SER A 48 1.36 -8.70 10.49
CA SER A 48 1.75 -8.64 9.08
C SER A 48 3.07 -7.90 8.89
N GLU A 49 3.29 -6.82 9.63
CA GLU A 49 4.55 -6.08 9.60
C GLU A 49 5.73 -6.96 10.02
N VAL A 50 5.57 -7.73 11.10
CA VAL A 50 6.60 -8.67 11.55
C VAL A 50 6.95 -9.70 10.47
N TRP A 51 5.95 -10.23 9.77
CA TRP A 51 6.18 -11.16 8.67
C TRP A 51 6.98 -10.54 7.53
N PHE A 52 6.70 -9.28 7.16
CA PHE A 52 7.47 -8.59 6.12
C PHE A 52 8.90 -8.27 6.58
N LEU A 53 9.13 -7.95 7.85
CA LEU A 53 10.48 -7.80 8.40
C LEU A 53 11.25 -9.12 8.33
N ARG A 54 10.61 -10.26 8.61
CA ARG A 54 11.21 -11.60 8.46
C ARG A 54 11.50 -11.92 7.00
N ALA A 55 10.60 -11.57 6.07
CA ALA A 55 10.83 -11.74 4.63
C ALA A 55 12.05 -10.94 4.16
N GLU A 56 12.20 -9.69 4.60
CA GLU A 56 13.38 -8.88 4.31
C GLU A 56 14.65 -9.48 4.92
N ALA A 57 14.59 -9.93 6.18
CA ALA A 57 15.73 -10.56 6.85
C ALA A 57 16.20 -11.83 6.12
N ALA A 58 15.25 -12.67 5.67
CA ALA A 58 15.53 -13.85 4.86
C ALA A 58 16.17 -13.49 3.51
N LEU A 59 15.60 -12.51 2.80
CA LEU A 59 16.15 -12.00 1.53
C LEU A 59 17.59 -11.49 1.67
N ARG A 60 17.91 -10.88 2.81
CA ARG A 60 19.25 -10.39 3.11
C ARG A 60 20.22 -11.47 3.60
N GLY A 61 19.72 -12.68 3.85
CA GLY A 61 20.51 -13.80 4.38
C GLY A 61 20.85 -13.66 5.88
N TRP A 62 20.02 -12.94 6.64
CA TRP A 62 20.19 -12.79 8.08
C TRP A 62 19.52 -13.92 8.88
N THR A 63 18.60 -14.64 8.24
CA THR A 63 17.90 -15.80 8.78
C THR A 63 17.85 -16.91 7.74
N ASP A 64 17.64 -18.14 8.18
CA ASP A 64 17.49 -19.33 7.31
C ASP A 64 16.02 -19.56 6.91
N GLU A 65 15.15 -18.56 7.10
CA GLU A 65 13.75 -18.67 6.72
C GLU A 65 13.57 -18.54 5.21
N ASP A 66 12.45 -19.08 4.71
CA ASP A 66 12.08 -18.93 3.31
C ASP A 66 11.41 -17.57 3.09
N GLU A 67 12.02 -16.75 2.25
CA GLU A 67 11.57 -15.39 1.95
C GLU A 67 10.17 -15.32 1.34
N GLU A 68 9.82 -16.29 0.47
CA GLU A 68 8.51 -16.39 -0.16
C GLU A 68 7.42 -16.70 0.87
N THR A 69 7.68 -17.70 1.72
CA THR A 69 6.74 -18.08 2.79
C THR A 69 6.49 -16.92 3.74
N CYS A 70 7.53 -16.20 4.15
CA CYS A 70 7.38 -15.04 5.02
C CYS A 70 6.58 -13.92 4.34
N TYR A 71 6.83 -13.65 3.07
CA TYR A 71 6.09 -12.68 2.28
C TYR A 71 4.60 -13.03 2.16
N GLN A 72 4.29 -14.27 1.78
CA GLN A 72 2.91 -14.75 1.65
C GLN A 72 2.16 -14.70 2.99
N ASN A 73 2.81 -15.07 4.09
CA ASN A 73 2.25 -14.95 5.42
C ASN A 73 1.96 -13.51 5.81
N GLY A 74 2.83 -12.57 5.42
CA GLY A 74 2.62 -11.13 5.62
C GLY A 74 1.35 -10.63 4.95
N VAL A 75 1.17 -10.96 3.68
CA VAL A 75 -0.04 -10.62 2.92
C VAL A 75 -1.28 -11.27 3.53
N THR A 76 -1.22 -12.57 3.79
CA THR A 76 -2.34 -13.34 4.36
C THR A 76 -2.77 -12.77 5.71
N THR A 77 -1.82 -12.47 6.59
CA THR A 77 -2.09 -11.90 7.91
C THR A 77 -2.75 -10.51 7.79
N SER A 78 -2.31 -9.69 6.83
CA SER A 78 -2.93 -8.39 6.56
C SER A 78 -4.39 -8.54 6.09
N PHE A 79 -4.68 -9.47 5.20
CA PHE A 79 -6.04 -9.75 4.76
C PHE A 79 -6.93 -10.20 5.93
N HIS A 80 -6.44 -11.08 6.78
CA HIS A 80 -7.17 -11.55 7.97
C HIS A 80 -7.43 -10.41 8.97
N GLN A 81 -6.45 -9.53 9.19
CA GLN A 81 -6.59 -8.37 10.07
C GLN A 81 -7.78 -7.49 9.68
N TRP A 82 -8.01 -7.32 8.39
CA TRP A 82 -9.09 -6.49 7.86
C TRP A 82 -10.36 -7.28 7.50
N GLY A 83 -10.37 -8.60 7.71
CA GLY A 83 -11.51 -9.46 7.37
C GLY A 83 -11.80 -9.49 5.87
N ILE A 84 -10.76 -9.39 5.03
CA ILE A 84 -10.85 -9.41 3.57
C ILE A 84 -10.63 -10.84 3.09
N TYR A 85 -11.42 -11.27 2.10
CA TYR A 85 -11.30 -12.59 1.46
C TYR A 85 -10.58 -12.48 0.10
N GLY A 86 -10.12 -13.63 -0.42
CA GLY A 86 -9.52 -13.72 -1.76
C GLY A 86 -8.02 -13.45 -1.76
N VAL A 87 -7.33 -13.76 -0.68
CA VAL A 87 -5.87 -13.61 -0.58
C VAL A 87 -5.12 -14.49 -1.58
N GLU A 88 -5.63 -15.67 -1.87
CA GLU A 88 -5.05 -16.61 -2.84
C GLU A 88 -5.03 -15.99 -4.25
N ASP A 89 -6.14 -15.41 -4.68
CA ASP A 89 -6.25 -14.71 -5.97
C ASP A 89 -5.34 -13.48 -6.01
N TYR A 90 -5.24 -12.76 -4.90
CA TYR A 90 -4.36 -11.61 -4.78
C TYR A 90 -2.89 -12.00 -4.93
N LEU A 91 -2.45 -13.06 -4.25
CA LEU A 91 -1.07 -13.57 -4.32
C LEU A 91 -0.70 -14.12 -5.71
N GLN A 92 -1.68 -14.49 -6.52
CA GLN A 92 -1.45 -14.90 -7.92
C GLN A 92 -1.63 -13.76 -8.92
N SER A 93 -2.00 -12.57 -8.45
CA SER A 93 -2.27 -11.43 -9.32
C SER A 93 -0.99 -10.83 -9.91
N GLU A 94 -0.97 -10.69 -11.22
CA GLU A 94 0.09 -9.98 -11.97
C GLU A 94 -0.24 -8.49 -12.18
N ARG A 95 -1.33 -8.00 -11.58
CA ARG A 95 -1.71 -6.59 -11.70
C ARG A 95 -0.68 -5.71 -11.01
N LYS A 96 -0.25 -4.70 -11.74
CA LYS A 96 0.66 -3.66 -11.26
C LYS A 96 -0.13 -2.42 -10.88
N ALA A 97 0.51 -1.49 -10.18
CA ALA A 97 -0.07 -0.19 -9.94
C ALA A 97 -0.43 0.47 -11.28
N SER A 98 -1.59 1.11 -11.35
CA SER A 98 -2.05 1.90 -12.49
C SER A 98 -1.87 3.38 -12.22
N ASP A 99 -1.79 4.16 -13.29
CA ASP A 99 -1.76 5.60 -13.19
C ASP A 99 -2.99 6.12 -12.44
N PHE A 100 -2.77 7.12 -11.61
CA PHE A 100 -3.86 7.85 -10.99
C PHE A 100 -4.32 8.95 -11.95
N ILE A 101 -5.53 8.81 -12.44
CA ILE A 101 -6.18 9.79 -13.32
C ILE A 101 -7.26 10.49 -12.53
N ASP A 102 -7.08 11.78 -12.30
CA ASP A 102 -8.09 12.61 -11.66
C ASP A 102 -9.08 13.13 -12.71
N THR A 103 -10.35 12.86 -12.53
CA THR A 103 -11.40 13.29 -13.45
C THR A 103 -11.82 14.74 -13.27
N TYR A 104 -11.39 15.38 -12.19
CA TYR A 104 -11.78 16.75 -11.84
C TYR A 104 -10.66 17.76 -12.12
N ASP A 105 -9.39 17.28 -12.04
CA ASP A 105 -8.24 18.14 -12.24
C ASP A 105 -7.08 17.33 -12.79
N GLU A 106 -6.78 17.52 -14.06
CA GLU A 106 -5.69 16.81 -14.77
C GLU A 106 -4.31 17.09 -14.17
N GLU A 107 -4.11 18.21 -13.47
CA GLU A 107 -2.86 18.53 -12.78
C GLU A 107 -2.57 17.56 -11.62
N ASN A 108 -3.59 16.86 -11.15
CA ASN A 108 -3.47 15.83 -10.12
C ASN A 108 -3.07 14.46 -10.67
N ASN A 109 -3.00 14.28 -11.97
CA ASN A 109 -2.61 13.01 -12.56
C ASN A 109 -1.21 12.59 -12.13
N ILE A 110 -1.05 11.31 -11.80
CA ILE A 110 0.23 10.74 -11.36
C ILE A 110 0.47 9.44 -12.11
N GLU A 111 1.62 9.35 -12.78
CA GLU A 111 2.08 8.11 -13.38
C GLU A 111 2.52 7.10 -12.31
N ALA A 112 2.08 5.85 -12.43
CA ALA A 112 2.48 4.78 -11.54
C ALA A 112 3.95 4.40 -11.75
N ARG A 113 4.75 4.57 -10.72
CA ARG A 113 6.19 4.23 -10.74
C ARG A 113 6.47 2.82 -10.25
N CYS A 114 5.68 2.32 -9.31
CA CYS A 114 5.77 0.95 -8.84
C CYS A 114 5.39 -0.01 -9.97
N LYS A 115 6.32 -0.86 -10.38
CA LYS A 115 6.14 -1.79 -11.50
C LYS A 115 6.03 -3.25 -11.05
N VAL A 116 6.06 -3.50 -9.74
CA VAL A 116 5.92 -4.85 -9.19
C VAL A 116 4.45 -5.24 -9.01
N SER A 117 4.19 -6.53 -9.12
CA SER A 117 2.88 -7.14 -8.81
C SER A 117 2.93 -7.89 -7.49
N PRO A 118 1.77 -8.20 -6.87
CA PRO A 118 1.73 -8.99 -5.64
C PRO A 118 2.29 -10.40 -5.79
N LYS A 119 2.22 -10.98 -7.00
CA LYS A 119 2.70 -12.34 -7.26
C LYS A 119 4.19 -12.46 -7.02
N TRP A 120 4.57 -13.39 -6.16
CA TRP A 120 5.97 -13.73 -5.97
C TRP A 120 6.54 -14.48 -7.17
N ASN A 121 7.78 -14.16 -7.53
CA ASN A 121 8.53 -14.90 -8.53
C ASN A 121 9.93 -15.21 -7.97
N PRO A 122 10.26 -16.49 -7.75
CA PRO A 122 11.57 -16.88 -7.23
C PRO A 122 12.75 -16.44 -8.10
N LEU A 123 12.52 -16.20 -9.39
CA LEU A 123 13.55 -15.80 -10.36
C LEU A 123 13.80 -14.28 -10.39
N ASP A 124 12.98 -13.49 -9.69
CA ASP A 124 13.22 -12.06 -9.57
C ASP A 124 14.56 -11.79 -8.87
N ASP A 125 15.24 -10.73 -9.27
CA ASP A 125 16.44 -10.27 -8.56
C ASP A 125 16.12 -9.77 -7.15
N LYS A 126 17.16 -9.61 -6.32
CA LYS A 126 17.00 -9.19 -4.93
C LYS A 126 16.31 -7.85 -4.79
N GLU A 127 16.58 -6.92 -5.69
CA GLU A 127 16.02 -5.57 -5.63
C GLU A 127 14.53 -5.60 -5.94
N THR A 128 14.10 -6.32 -6.97
CA THR A 128 12.68 -6.53 -7.31
C THR A 128 11.93 -7.24 -6.17
N LYS A 129 12.54 -8.25 -5.55
CA LYS A 129 11.97 -8.93 -4.38
C LYS A 129 11.82 -7.97 -3.19
N LEU A 130 12.84 -7.14 -2.94
CA LEU A 130 12.79 -6.13 -1.89
C LEU A 130 11.67 -5.11 -2.14
N GLU A 131 11.54 -4.61 -3.38
CA GLU A 131 10.45 -3.71 -3.76
C GLU A 131 9.09 -4.35 -3.49
N LYS A 132 8.89 -5.64 -3.83
CA LYS A 132 7.64 -6.37 -3.53
C LYS A 132 7.36 -6.42 -2.03
N ILE A 133 8.34 -6.85 -1.23
CA ILE A 133 8.22 -6.95 0.23
C ILE A 133 7.83 -5.60 0.84
N ILE A 134 8.58 -4.54 0.51
CA ILE A 134 8.35 -3.23 1.11
C ILE A 134 7.06 -2.59 0.61
N THR A 135 6.68 -2.79 -0.65
CA THR A 135 5.40 -2.32 -1.18
C THR A 135 4.22 -2.95 -0.43
N GLN A 136 4.24 -4.27 -0.20
CA GLN A 136 3.18 -4.94 0.54
C GLN A 136 3.21 -4.58 2.04
N LYS A 137 4.40 -4.44 2.63
CA LYS A 137 4.56 -3.93 4.00
C LYS A 137 3.94 -2.55 4.13
N TRP A 138 4.22 -1.64 3.20
CA TRP A 138 3.67 -0.28 3.20
C TRP A 138 2.13 -0.27 3.18
N ILE A 139 1.52 -1.12 2.36
CA ILE A 139 0.06 -1.27 2.31
C ILE A 139 -0.47 -1.82 3.64
N ALA A 140 0.19 -2.84 4.20
CA ALA A 140 -0.22 -3.51 5.43
C ALA A 140 -0.09 -2.62 6.68
N MET A 141 0.82 -1.65 6.68
CA MET A 141 1.02 -0.70 7.77
C MET A 141 -0.08 0.35 7.89
N PHE A 142 -1.03 0.42 6.96
CA PHE A 142 -2.15 1.34 7.12
C PHE A 142 -2.92 1.05 8.43
N PRO A 143 -3.23 2.05 9.28
CA PRO A 143 -3.10 3.50 9.06
C PRO A 143 -1.81 4.14 9.63
N GLU A 144 -0.78 3.37 9.97
CA GLU A 144 0.48 3.83 10.57
C GLU A 144 1.38 4.57 9.57
N GLY A 145 1.00 5.81 9.24
CA GLY A 145 1.69 6.61 8.23
C GLY A 145 3.13 6.98 8.60
N CYS A 146 3.46 7.10 9.89
CA CYS A 146 4.81 7.43 10.33
C CYS A 146 5.78 6.29 10.03
N GLU A 147 5.39 5.04 10.32
CA GLU A 147 6.20 3.86 10.01
C GLU A 147 6.31 3.64 8.49
N ALA A 148 5.20 3.81 7.75
CA ALA A 148 5.21 3.73 6.31
C ALA A 148 6.19 4.74 5.67
N TRP A 149 6.22 5.97 6.20
CA TRP A 149 7.16 7.00 5.75
C TRP A 149 8.61 6.66 6.12
N ALA A 150 8.84 6.14 7.33
CA ALA A 150 10.17 5.71 7.77
C ALA A 150 10.72 4.59 6.86
N GLU A 151 9.88 3.60 6.52
CA GLU A 151 10.25 2.53 5.59
C GLU A 151 10.61 3.05 4.20
N GLN A 152 9.82 3.97 3.66
CA GLN A 152 10.13 4.57 2.37
C GLN A 152 11.48 5.33 2.41
N ARG A 153 11.74 6.07 3.47
CA ARG A 153 13.01 6.77 3.62
C ARG A 153 14.21 5.82 3.79
N ARG A 154 14.00 4.71 4.42
CA ARG A 154 15.03 3.68 4.64
C ARG A 154 15.38 2.92 3.36
N THR A 155 14.38 2.60 2.54
CA THR A 155 14.52 1.68 1.41
C THR A 155 14.39 2.33 0.04
N GLY A 156 13.77 3.50 -0.05
CA GLY A 156 13.35 4.10 -1.31
C GLY A 156 12.05 3.51 -1.88
N TYR A 157 11.44 2.53 -1.21
CA TYR A 157 10.22 1.85 -1.65
C TYR A 157 9.03 2.11 -0.71
N PRO A 158 7.79 2.02 -1.24
CA PRO A 158 7.46 1.86 -2.65
C PRO A 158 7.97 3.02 -3.49
N LEU A 159 8.29 2.75 -4.76
CA LEU A 159 8.64 3.82 -5.68
C LEU A 159 7.47 4.80 -5.71
N SER A 160 7.74 5.97 -5.17
CA SER A 160 6.72 6.91 -4.70
C SER A 160 5.72 7.28 -5.77
N LEU A 161 4.46 7.25 -5.37
CA LEU A 161 3.37 7.99 -6.02
C LEU A 161 3.49 9.51 -5.79
N ILE A 162 4.43 9.95 -4.96
CA ILE A 162 4.64 11.36 -4.59
C ILE A 162 6.03 11.76 -5.03
N HIS A 163 6.12 12.71 -5.94
CA HIS A 163 7.33 13.49 -6.15
C HIS A 163 7.58 14.35 -4.90
N ILE A 164 8.33 13.82 -3.96
CA ILE A 164 9.12 14.71 -3.11
C ILE A 164 10.31 15.06 -3.97
N SER A 165 10.26 16.21 -4.66
CA SER A 165 11.46 16.80 -5.22
C SER A 165 12.47 16.87 -4.07
N GLU A 166 13.61 16.20 -4.21
CA GLU A 166 14.69 16.39 -3.25
C GLU A 166 14.95 17.88 -3.17
N PRO A 167 15.11 18.44 -1.95
CA PRO A 167 15.51 19.82 -1.84
C PRO A 167 16.83 19.93 -2.61
N THR A 168 16.80 20.66 -3.72
CA THR A 168 18.01 21.04 -4.43
C THR A 168 18.96 21.68 -3.44
N ARG A 169 20.09 21.04 -3.22
CA ARG A 169 21.20 21.60 -2.43
C ARG A 169 21.72 22.87 -3.06
#